data_f6487e9122c15fd0986c3a89865f68d1
#
_entry.id   f6487e9122c15fd0986c3a89865f68d1
#
_cell.length_a   1.000
_cell.length_b   1.000
_cell.length_c   1.000
_cell.angle_alpha   90.00
_cell.angle_beta   90.00
_cell.angle_gamma   90.00
#
_symmetry.space_group_name_H-M   'P 1'
#
loop_
_entity.id
_entity.type
_entity.pdbx_description
1 polymer ?
#
loop_
_entity_poly.entity_id
_entity_poly.type
_entity_poly.pdbx_seq_one_letter_code
_entity_poly.pdbx_strand_id
1 'polypeptide(L)'
;MGKIIAVVSGKGGTGKTTFTSNIGFALASMGKKVLCLDCDITLRNLDLALGLSDSAFMDFSDVMSGRCTLEEATVHHSKYPSLFLLAAPLAFDGFRVEPAQVKALMAEIREKFDFCLVDAPAGLGQGFRMATQEADHVVVVTTTDVTALRDAQRTVMELERFPNGKVHLVVNRVAKKLMKQLHTTIDDAMD
;
A
#
# COMPACT_ATOMS: atom_id res chain seq x y z
N MET A 1 9.73 17.37 -1.21
CA MET A 1 9.93 16.01 -1.70
C MET A 1 8.82 15.14 -1.14
N GLY A 2 8.10 14.44 -1.99
CA GLY A 2 6.93 13.61 -1.62
C GLY A 2 7.27 12.48 -0.65
N LYS A 3 6.27 12.00 0.09
CA LYS A 3 6.39 10.93 1.07
C LYS A 3 5.83 9.62 0.52
N ILE A 4 6.58 8.54 0.69
CA ILE A 4 6.15 7.19 0.32
C ILE A 4 5.74 6.45 1.59
N ILE A 5 4.51 5.95 1.62
CA ILE A 5 3.92 5.21 2.74
C ILE A 5 3.52 3.83 2.24
N ALA A 6 4.20 2.80 2.70
CA ALA A 6 3.83 1.43 2.39
C ALA A 6 2.72 0.95 3.34
N VAL A 7 1.67 0.35 2.78
CA VAL A 7 0.58 -0.28 3.53
C VAL A 7 0.71 -1.78 3.37
N VAL A 8 1.00 -2.48 4.46
CA VAL A 8 1.35 -3.91 4.46
C VAL A 8 0.51 -4.71 5.45
N SER A 9 0.48 -6.02 5.31
CA SER A 9 -0.06 -6.94 6.33
C SER A 9 0.54 -8.33 6.16
N GLY A 10 0.66 -9.08 7.24
CA GLY A 10 1.06 -10.48 7.21
C GLY A 10 -0.02 -11.41 6.65
N LYS A 11 -1.30 -11.00 6.68
CA LYS A 11 -2.47 -11.83 6.31
C LYS A 11 -3.37 -11.10 5.31
N GLY A 12 -3.99 -11.86 4.41
CA GLY A 12 -5.03 -11.37 3.51
C GLY A 12 -6.31 -10.98 4.25
N GLY A 13 -7.09 -10.05 3.68
CA GLY A 13 -8.40 -9.67 4.21
C GLY A 13 -8.38 -8.74 5.43
N THR A 14 -7.23 -8.22 5.87
CA THR A 14 -7.15 -7.27 6.99
C THR A 14 -7.69 -5.87 6.66
N GLY A 15 -7.86 -5.54 5.37
CA GLY A 15 -8.38 -4.26 4.90
C GLY A 15 -7.32 -3.27 4.45
N LYS A 16 -6.14 -3.71 4.04
CA LYS A 16 -5.06 -2.85 3.48
C LYS A 16 -5.58 -1.95 2.36
N THR A 17 -6.10 -2.55 1.29
CA THR A 17 -6.60 -1.84 0.11
C THR A 17 -7.70 -0.85 0.47
N THR A 18 -8.61 -1.22 1.39
CA THR A 18 -9.63 -0.30 1.92
C THR A 18 -8.99 0.87 2.68
N PHE A 19 -7.97 0.60 3.49
CA PHE A 19 -7.23 1.64 4.20
C PHE A 19 -6.51 2.55 3.19
N THR A 20 -5.77 1.98 2.24
CA THR A 20 -5.02 2.72 1.20
C THR A 20 -5.94 3.65 0.42
N SER A 21 -7.05 3.13 -0.11
CA SER A 21 -7.99 3.92 -0.92
C SER A 21 -8.63 5.06 -0.12
N ASN A 22 -9.08 4.80 1.13
CA ASN A 22 -9.72 5.83 1.95
C ASN A 22 -8.74 6.92 2.40
N ILE A 23 -7.50 6.57 2.75
CA ILE A 23 -6.45 7.58 3.05
C ILE A 23 -6.11 8.37 1.79
N GLY A 24 -6.05 7.72 0.63
CA GLY A 24 -5.88 8.39 -0.66
C GLY A 24 -6.95 9.46 -0.91
N PHE A 25 -8.22 9.12 -0.76
CA PHE A 25 -9.34 10.07 -0.87
C PHE A 25 -9.26 11.19 0.16
N ALA A 26 -8.93 10.87 1.42
CA ALA A 26 -8.82 11.88 2.47
C ALA A 26 -7.72 12.90 2.16
N LEU A 27 -6.52 12.45 1.79
CA LEU A 27 -5.41 13.33 1.44
C LEU A 27 -5.72 14.18 0.19
N ALA A 28 -6.33 13.57 -0.84
CA ALA A 28 -6.75 14.30 -2.04
C ALA A 28 -7.81 15.36 -1.73
N SER A 29 -8.77 15.07 -0.83
CA SER A 29 -9.76 16.03 -0.35
C SER A 29 -9.14 17.20 0.44
N MET A 30 -7.94 16.99 1.01
CA MET A 30 -7.14 18.04 1.66
C MET A 30 -6.26 18.83 0.68
N GLY A 31 -6.45 18.62 -0.63
CA GLY A 31 -5.70 19.31 -1.69
C GLY A 31 -4.29 18.76 -1.93
N LYS A 32 -3.96 17.57 -1.43
CA LYS A 32 -2.67 16.91 -1.69
C LYS A 32 -2.70 16.15 -3.00
N LYS A 33 -1.61 16.18 -3.75
CA LYS A 33 -1.43 15.35 -4.94
C LYS A 33 -0.96 13.97 -4.53
N VAL A 34 -1.84 12.97 -4.68
CA VAL A 34 -1.67 11.62 -4.12
C VAL A 34 -1.63 10.59 -5.22
N LEU A 35 -0.63 9.71 -5.19
CA LEU A 35 -0.57 8.49 -5.99
C LEU A 35 -0.91 7.28 -5.11
N CYS A 36 -1.86 6.47 -5.53
CA CYS A 36 -2.06 5.12 -5.01
C CYS A 36 -1.39 4.13 -5.96
N LEU A 37 -0.38 3.40 -5.48
CA LEU A 37 0.37 2.40 -6.24
C LEU A 37 -0.08 1.01 -5.80
N ASP A 38 -0.63 0.21 -6.71
CA ASP A 38 -0.96 -1.19 -6.47
C ASP A 38 0.25 -2.08 -6.73
N CYS A 39 0.73 -2.77 -5.70
CA CYS A 39 1.80 -3.77 -5.80
C CYS A 39 1.26 -5.21 -5.68
N ASP A 40 -0.07 -5.41 -5.58
CA ASP A 40 -0.69 -6.74 -5.55
C ASP A 40 -0.96 -7.25 -6.97
N ILE A 41 0.07 -7.84 -7.57
CA ILE A 41 -0.02 -8.44 -8.91
C ILE A 41 -0.94 -9.67 -8.97
N THR A 42 -1.37 -10.19 -7.82
CA THR A 42 -2.21 -11.40 -7.74
C THR A 42 -3.69 -11.05 -7.82
N LEU A 43 -4.12 -10.05 -7.07
CA LEU A 43 -5.53 -9.70 -6.93
C LEU A 43 -5.91 -8.38 -7.60
N ARG A 44 -4.97 -7.42 -7.69
CA ARG A 44 -5.20 -6.12 -8.35
C ARG A 44 -6.57 -5.52 -8.01
N ASN A 45 -6.76 -5.18 -6.73
CA ASN A 45 -8.06 -4.71 -6.23
C ASN A 45 -8.10 -3.19 -5.94
N LEU A 46 -6.99 -2.49 -6.08
CA LEU A 46 -6.93 -1.08 -5.72
C LEU A 46 -7.70 -0.19 -6.72
N ASP A 47 -7.71 -0.55 -7.99
CA ASP A 47 -8.51 0.10 -9.03
C ASP A 47 -10.01 0.01 -8.74
N LEU A 48 -10.51 -1.19 -8.32
CA LEU A 48 -11.89 -1.40 -7.86
C LEU A 48 -12.20 -0.52 -6.64
N ALA A 49 -11.31 -0.51 -5.65
CA ALA A 49 -11.49 0.26 -4.42
C ALA A 49 -11.50 1.79 -4.66
N LEU A 50 -10.81 2.25 -5.70
CA LEU A 50 -10.79 3.65 -6.12
C LEU A 50 -11.89 4.00 -7.14
N GLY A 51 -12.66 3.01 -7.64
CA GLY A 51 -13.66 3.24 -8.69
C GLY A 51 -13.04 3.59 -10.05
N LEU A 52 -11.85 3.07 -10.32
CA LEU A 52 -11.06 3.29 -11.54
C LEU A 52 -10.86 2.00 -12.34
N SER A 53 -11.77 1.02 -12.15
CA SER A 53 -11.73 -0.24 -12.90
C SER A 53 -11.68 0.01 -14.40
N ASP A 54 -10.90 -0.78 -15.12
CA ASP A 54 -10.72 -0.72 -16.58
C ASP A 54 -10.21 0.62 -17.13
N SER A 55 -9.73 1.51 -16.26
CA SER A 55 -9.21 2.82 -16.67
C SER A 55 -7.69 2.82 -16.93
N ALA A 56 -6.95 1.85 -16.37
CA ALA A 56 -5.50 1.76 -16.49
C ALA A 56 -5.11 0.78 -17.60
N PHE A 57 -4.57 1.29 -18.71
CA PHE A 57 -4.06 0.51 -19.84
C PHE A 57 -2.59 0.15 -19.71
N MET A 58 -1.83 0.93 -18.94
CA MET A 58 -0.42 0.75 -18.59
C MET A 58 -0.29 0.52 -17.09
N ASP A 59 0.81 -0.07 -16.68
CA ASP A 59 1.07 -0.43 -15.28
C ASP A 59 2.51 -0.08 -14.85
N PHE A 60 2.86 -0.35 -13.58
CA PHE A 60 4.18 0.00 -13.08
C PHE A 60 5.32 -0.77 -13.80
N SER A 61 5.05 -1.96 -14.36
CA SER A 61 6.07 -2.71 -15.10
C SER A 61 6.38 -2.07 -16.46
N ASP A 62 5.41 -1.41 -17.08
CA ASP A 62 5.61 -0.64 -18.30
C ASP A 62 6.54 0.57 -18.05
N VAL A 63 6.30 1.27 -16.95
CA VAL A 63 7.17 2.39 -16.52
C VAL A 63 8.58 1.89 -16.21
N MET A 64 8.72 0.84 -15.40
CA MET A 64 10.03 0.28 -15.02
C MET A 64 10.81 -0.26 -16.20
N SER A 65 10.15 -0.77 -17.24
CA SER A 65 10.79 -1.26 -18.46
C SER A 65 11.04 -0.17 -19.51
N GLY A 66 10.61 1.08 -19.24
CA GLY A 66 10.75 2.21 -20.15
C GLY A 66 9.81 2.16 -21.37
N ARG A 67 8.74 1.36 -21.32
CA ARG A 67 7.73 1.28 -22.39
C ARG A 67 6.80 2.51 -22.40
N CYS A 68 6.62 3.14 -21.25
CA CYS A 68 5.89 4.39 -21.12
C CYS A 68 6.46 5.24 -19.97
N THR A 69 6.04 6.49 -19.90
CA THR A 69 6.36 7.40 -18.80
C THR A 69 5.41 7.14 -17.60
N LEU A 70 5.81 7.60 -16.42
CA LEU A 70 4.94 7.57 -15.24
C LEU A 70 3.62 8.31 -15.47
N GLU A 71 3.65 9.42 -16.22
CA GLU A 71 2.48 10.23 -16.52
C GLU A 71 1.48 9.50 -17.42
N GLU A 72 1.98 8.77 -18.44
CA GLU A 72 1.15 7.97 -19.34
C GLU A 72 0.53 6.76 -18.63
N ALA A 73 1.22 6.17 -17.63
CA ALA A 73 0.73 5.02 -16.89
C ALA A 73 -0.22 5.38 -15.73
N THR A 74 -0.21 6.65 -15.27
CA THR A 74 -1.06 7.06 -14.15
C THR A 74 -2.45 7.51 -14.63
N VAL A 75 -3.48 7.05 -13.91
CA VAL A 75 -4.88 7.43 -14.14
C VAL A 75 -5.35 8.32 -13.01
N HIS A 76 -5.93 9.48 -13.32
CA HIS A 76 -6.52 10.36 -12.31
C HIS A 76 -8.00 10.06 -12.07
N HIS A 77 -8.46 10.26 -10.83
CA HIS A 77 -9.84 10.06 -10.45
C HIS A 77 -10.72 11.23 -10.89
N SER A 78 -11.86 10.98 -11.56
CA SER A 78 -12.73 12.02 -12.15
C SER A 78 -13.27 13.04 -11.14
N LYS A 79 -13.67 12.57 -9.93
CA LYS A 79 -14.20 13.45 -8.86
C LYS A 79 -13.11 14.02 -7.94
N TYR A 80 -11.92 13.44 -7.93
CA TYR A 80 -10.78 13.86 -7.11
C TYR A 80 -9.54 14.02 -8.01
N PRO A 81 -9.43 15.13 -8.77
CA PRO A 81 -8.39 15.27 -9.81
C PRO A 81 -6.94 15.21 -9.30
N SER A 82 -6.75 15.36 -7.98
CA SER A 82 -5.44 15.20 -7.32
C SER A 82 -5.15 13.78 -6.82
N LEU A 83 -6.09 12.81 -7.03
CA LEU A 83 -5.91 11.40 -6.72
C LEU A 83 -5.60 10.61 -7.98
N PHE A 84 -4.51 9.88 -7.96
CA PHE A 84 -4.00 9.11 -9.09
C PHE A 84 -3.81 7.64 -8.70
N LEU A 85 -3.95 6.75 -9.68
CA LEU A 85 -3.66 5.33 -9.58
C LEU A 85 -2.51 4.97 -10.54
N LEU A 86 -1.55 4.20 -10.06
CA LEU A 86 -0.62 3.42 -10.86
C LEU A 86 -0.91 1.94 -10.58
N ALA A 87 -1.37 1.22 -11.58
CA ALA A 87 -1.87 -0.14 -11.42
C ALA A 87 -0.75 -1.18 -11.38
N ALA A 88 -1.05 -2.35 -10.80
CA ALA A 88 -0.25 -3.56 -10.96
C ALA A 88 -0.47 -4.18 -12.37
N PRO A 89 0.50 -4.92 -12.92
CA PRO A 89 0.33 -5.65 -14.16
C PRO A 89 -0.75 -6.74 -14.05
N LEU A 90 -1.48 -6.96 -15.15
CA LEU A 90 -2.53 -8.00 -15.24
C LEU A 90 -1.94 -9.42 -15.32
N ALA A 91 -0.76 -9.54 -15.90
CA ALA A 91 -0.06 -10.81 -16.03
C ALA A 91 1.40 -10.60 -15.66
N PHE A 92 1.94 -11.54 -14.89
CA PHE A 92 3.35 -11.51 -14.49
C PHE A 92 4.16 -12.42 -15.43
N ASP A 93 4.36 -11.98 -16.67
CA ASP A 93 5.05 -12.72 -17.73
C ASP A 93 6.58 -12.81 -17.48
N GLY A 94 6.97 -13.25 -16.28
CA GLY A 94 8.38 -13.41 -15.93
C GLY A 94 9.14 -12.10 -15.66
N PHE A 95 8.46 -10.95 -15.60
CA PHE A 95 9.09 -9.68 -15.25
C PHE A 95 9.70 -9.76 -13.84
N ARG A 96 11.01 -9.64 -13.77
CA ARG A 96 11.71 -9.53 -12.50
C ARG A 96 11.79 -8.07 -12.10
N VAL A 97 11.28 -7.76 -10.93
CA VAL A 97 11.43 -6.41 -10.35
C VAL A 97 12.85 -6.28 -9.79
N GLU A 98 13.67 -5.48 -10.46
CA GLU A 98 15.01 -5.19 -10.00
C GLU A 98 15.00 -4.02 -8.99
N PRO A 99 15.75 -4.11 -7.87
CA PRO A 99 15.79 -3.05 -6.86
C PRO A 99 16.12 -1.66 -7.40
N ALA A 100 16.98 -1.59 -8.41
CA ALA A 100 17.36 -0.31 -9.05
C ALA A 100 16.18 0.33 -9.79
N GLN A 101 15.32 -0.48 -10.43
CA GLN A 101 14.11 0.01 -11.12
C GLN A 101 13.08 0.53 -10.11
N VAL A 102 12.89 -0.17 -8.98
CA VAL A 102 12.03 0.30 -7.88
C VAL A 102 12.51 1.66 -7.38
N LYS A 103 13.81 1.78 -7.12
CA LYS A 103 14.43 3.03 -6.65
C LYS A 103 14.22 4.18 -7.64
N ALA A 104 14.40 3.94 -8.92
CA ALA A 104 14.20 4.94 -9.98
C ALA A 104 12.73 5.38 -10.04
N LEU A 105 11.78 4.44 -10.06
CA LEU A 105 10.35 4.72 -10.05
C LEU A 105 9.94 5.55 -8.83
N MET A 106 10.38 5.14 -7.62
CA MET A 106 10.03 5.83 -6.39
C MET A 106 10.67 7.23 -6.32
N ALA A 107 11.85 7.43 -6.89
CA ALA A 107 12.46 8.76 -7.00
C ALA A 107 11.61 9.69 -7.89
N GLU A 108 11.18 9.23 -9.07
CA GLU A 108 10.31 9.99 -9.95
C GLU A 108 8.94 10.31 -9.30
N ILE A 109 8.35 9.33 -8.60
CA ILE A 109 7.10 9.52 -7.85
C ILE A 109 7.25 10.63 -6.80
N ARG A 110 8.36 10.67 -6.06
CA ARG A 110 8.62 11.70 -5.04
C ARG A 110 8.70 13.12 -5.60
N GLU A 111 9.12 13.26 -6.84
CA GLU A 111 9.19 14.58 -7.49
C GLU A 111 7.82 15.08 -7.93
N LYS A 112 6.93 14.17 -8.32
CA LYS A 112 5.64 14.51 -8.95
C LYS A 112 4.44 14.54 -8.00
N PHE A 113 4.53 13.88 -6.82
CA PHE A 113 3.42 13.71 -5.88
C PHE A 113 3.81 14.14 -4.46
N ASP A 114 2.83 14.64 -3.68
CA ASP A 114 3.02 14.95 -2.25
C ASP A 114 3.08 13.66 -1.42
N PHE A 115 2.24 12.68 -1.78
CA PHE A 115 2.17 11.36 -1.14
C PHE A 115 2.05 10.25 -2.17
N CYS A 116 2.74 9.15 -1.91
CA CYS A 116 2.51 7.87 -2.57
C CYS A 116 2.09 6.85 -1.50
N LEU A 117 0.90 6.27 -1.67
CA LEU A 117 0.40 5.16 -0.85
C LEU A 117 0.60 3.87 -1.63
N VAL A 118 1.46 2.98 -1.13
CA VAL A 118 1.80 1.72 -1.79
C VAL A 118 1.01 0.58 -1.15
N ASP A 119 0.03 0.03 -1.87
CA ASP A 119 -0.75 -1.13 -1.43
C ASP A 119 0.01 -2.42 -1.72
N ALA A 120 0.56 -3.05 -0.70
CA ALA A 120 1.33 -4.28 -0.85
C ALA A 120 0.41 -5.52 -0.92
N PRO A 121 0.83 -6.61 -1.56
CA PRO A 121 0.15 -7.90 -1.40
C PRO A 121 0.22 -8.39 0.04
N ALA A 122 -0.59 -9.39 0.38
CA ALA A 122 -0.51 -10.05 1.68
C ALA A 122 0.79 -10.88 1.80
N GLY A 123 1.35 -10.95 3.02
CA GLY A 123 2.56 -11.72 3.32
C GLY A 123 3.85 -10.94 3.09
N LEU A 124 4.98 -11.66 3.18
CA LEU A 124 6.34 -11.10 3.25
C LEU A 124 7.17 -11.37 1.97
N GLY A 125 6.49 -11.59 0.85
CA GLY A 125 7.09 -11.94 -0.43
C GLY A 125 7.75 -10.77 -1.17
N GLN A 126 7.90 -10.92 -2.49
CA GLN A 126 8.54 -9.92 -3.35
C GLN A 126 7.79 -8.58 -3.38
N GLY A 127 6.44 -8.62 -3.44
CA GLY A 127 5.62 -7.40 -3.42
C GLY A 127 5.75 -6.61 -2.10
N PHE A 128 5.88 -7.30 -0.95
CA PHE A 128 6.19 -6.66 0.33
C PHE A 128 7.53 -5.93 0.27
N ARG A 129 8.59 -6.60 -0.23
CA ARG A 129 9.92 -5.99 -0.36
C ARG A 129 9.90 -4.78 -1.29
N MET A 130 9.22 -4.90 -2.44
CA MET A 130 9.05 -3.80 -3.40
C MET A 130 8.35 -2.60 -2.75
N ALA A 131 7.25 -2.84 -2.03
CA ALA A 131 6.47 -1.78 -1.38
C ALA A 131 7.25 -1.06 -0.27
N THR A 132 8.11 -1.80 0.47
CA THR A 132 8.82 -1.26 1.64
C THR A 132 10.22 -0.75 1.35
N GLN A 133 10.82 -1.07 0.18
CA GLN A 133 12.21 -0.77 -0.13
C GLN A 133 12.55 0.71 0.01
N GLU A 134 11.75 1.59 -0.55
CA GLU A 134 11.97 3.04 -0.59
C GLU A 134 10.94 3.82 0.26
N ALA A 135 10.20 3.13 1.14
CA ALA A 135 9.19 3.76 1.97
C ALA A 135 9.79 4.64 3.07
N ASP A 136 9.19 5.80 3.31
CA ASP A 136 9.51 6.67 4.46
C ASP A 136 8.83 6.18 5.74
N HIS A 137 7.62 5.63 5.57
CA HIS A 137 6.80 5.09 6.65
C HIS A 137 6.15 3.79 6.19
N VAL A 138 5.90 2.90 7.14
CA VAL A 138 5.16 1.66 6.90
C VAL A 138 3.97 1.60 7.83
N VAL A 139 2.78 1.29 7.29
CA VAL A 139 1.56 1.04 8.04
C VAL A 139 1.26 -0.46 7.97
N VAL A 140 1.33 -1.14 9.11
CA VAL A 140 0.97 -2.55 9.24
C VAL A 140 -0.52 -2.62 9.60
N VAL A 141 -1.35 -3.15 8.71
CA VAL A 141 -2.80 -3.29 8.93
C VAL A 141 -3.11 -4.71 9.41
N THR A 142 -3.70 -4.82 10.58
CA THR A 142 -4.13 -6.08 11.19
C THR A 142 -5.58 -6.01 11.67
N THR A 143 -6.08 -7.10 12.25
CA THR A 143 -7.38 -7.18 12.93
C THR A 143 -7.16 -7.73 14.34
N THR A 144 -8.21 -7.77 15.16
CA THR A 144 -8.16 -8.33 16.52
C THR A 144 -8.12 -9.87 16.56
N ASP A 145 -8.10 -10.54 15.42
CA ASP A 145 -7.95 -11.99 15.29
C ASP A 145 -6.53 -12.41 15.70
N VAL A 146 -6.41 -13.42 16.56
CA VAL A 146 -5.12 -13.89 17.11
C VAL A 146 -4.12 -14.28 16.02
N THR A 147 -4.58 -14.90 14.93
CA THR A 147 -3.69 -15.27 13.83
C THR A 147 -3.21 -14.04 13.05
N ALA A 148 -4.08 -13.03 12.87
CA ALA A 148 -3.71 -11.78 12.23
C ALA A 148 -2.70 -10.98 13.07
N LEU A 149 -2.84 -10.97 14.40
CA LEU A 149 -1.89 -10.33 15.31
C LEU A 149 -0.52 -11.00 15.27
N ARG A 150 -0.48 -12.34 15.30
CA ARG A 150 0.79 -13.08 15.14
C ARG A 150 1.48 -12.78 13.79
N ASP A 151 0.70 -12.71 12.72
CA ASP A 151 1.24 -12.37 11.40
C ASP A 151 1.69 -10.90 11.33
N ALA A 152 1.00 -9.99 12.02
CA ALA A 152 1.42 -8.59 12.15
C ALA A 152 2.74 -8.48 12.93
N GLN A 153 2.91 -9.22 14.04
CA GLN A 153 4.15 -9.26 14.80
C GLN A 153 5.32 -9.70 13.92
N ARG A 154 5.16 -10.78 13.15
CA ARG A 154 6.18 -11.22 12.17
C ARG A 154 6.48 -10.14 11.13
N THR A 155 5.44 -9.44 10.66
CA THR A 155 5.61 -8.35 9.71
C THR A 155 6.43 -7.20 10.30
N VAL A 156 6.19 -6.83 11.56
CA VAL A 156 6.97 -5.80 12.27
C VAL A 156 8.43 -6.21 12.42
N MET A 157 8.70 -7.49 12.74
CA MET A 157 10.09 -8.00 12.81
C MET A 157 10.85 -7.85 11.49
N GLU A 158 10.20 -8.08 10.34
CA GLU A 158 10.81 -7.87 9.02
C GLU A 158 11.08 -6.37 8.71
N LEU A 159 10.52 -5.46 9.51
CA LEU A 159 10.64 -4.02 9.38
C LEU A 159 11.65 -3.40 10.37
N GLU A 160 12.45 -4.19 11.08
CA GLU A 160 13.44 -3.72 12.06
C GLU A 160 14.44 -2.69 11.51
N ARG A 161 14.65 -2.70 10.18
CA ARG A 161 15.49 -1.71 9.50
C ARG A 161 14.94 -0.28 9.53
N PHE A 162 13.64 -0.11 9.81
CA PHE A 162 13.02 1.21 9.89
C PHE A 162 13.34 1.86 11.25
N PRO A 163 13.69 3.15 11.28
CA PRO A 163 13.88 3.87 12.53
C PRO A 163 12.59 3.89 13.38
N ASN A 164 12.75 4.03 14.69
CA ASN A 164 11.63 4.19 15.61
C ASN A 164 10.69 5.32 15.16
N GLY A 165 9.37 5.07 15.24
CA GLY A 165 8.35 6.02 14.81
C GLY A 165 8.10 6.05 13.30
N LYS A 166 8.68 5.13 12.52
CA LYS A 166 8.43 4.98 11.07
C LYS A 166 7.53 3.81 10.73
N VAL A 167 7.33 2.88 11.66
CA VAL A 167 6.39 1.77 11.55
C VAL A 167 5.19 2.07 12.42
N HIS A 168 3.99 1.96 11.85
CA HIS A 168 2.72 2.26 12.50
C HIS A 168 1.81 1.05 12.43
N LEU A 169 1.09 0.74 13.51
CA LEU A 169 0.11 -0.33 13.54
C LEU A 169 -1.30 0.23 13.41
N VAL A 170 -2.10 -0.36 12.54
CA VAL A 170 -3.54 -0.09 12.41
C VAL A 170 -4.31 -1.37 12.72
N VAL A 171 -5.03 -1.38 13.84
CA VAL A 171 -5.95 -2.47 14.19
C VAL A 171 -7.32 -2.15 13.60
N ASN A 172 -7.69 -2.88 12.56
CA ASN A 172 -8.95 -2.70 11.83
C ASN A 172 -10.05 -3.64 12.35
N ARG A 173 -11.30 -3.36 11.98
CA ARG A 173 -12.49 -4.18 12.32
C ARG A 173 -12.66 -4.42 13.82
N VAL A 174 -12.35 -3.43 14.64
CA VAL A 174 -12.48 -3.54 16.11
C VAL A 174 -13.95 -3.62 16.52
N ALA A 175 -14.37 -4.78 17.00
CA ALA A 175 -15.72 -5.01 17.51
C ALA A 175 -15.76 -4.77 19.04
N LYS A 176 -15.96 -3.53 19.48
CA LYS A 176 -15.93 -3.12 20.92
C LYS A 176 -16.79 -3.99 21.84
N LYS A 177 -17.98 -4.47 21.38
CA LYS A 177 -18.84 -5.36 22.17
C LYS A 177 -18.20 -6.73 22.37
N LEU A 178 -17.58 -7.29 21.33
CA LEU A 178 -16.93 -8.60 21.40
C LEU A 178 -15.68 -8.55 22.28
N MET A 179 -14.88 -7.50 22.17
CA MET A 179 -13.69 -7.31 23.01
C MET A 179 -14.04 -7.25 24.51
N LYS A 180 -15.12 -6.53 24.87
CA LYS A 180 -15.61 -6.51 26.24
C LYS A 180 -16.03 -7.90 26.76
N GLN A 181 -16.62 -8.74 25.89
CA GLN A 181 -17.02 -10.11 26.26
C GLN A 181 -15.81 -11.05 26.40
N LEU A 182 -14.75 -10.82 25.63
CA LEU A 182 -13.54 -11.64 25.66
C LEU A 182 -12.51 -11.16 26.69
N HIS A 183 -12.83 -10.10 27.45
CA HIS A 183 -11.89 -9.46 28.38
C HIS A 183 -10.52 -9.10 27.74
N THR A 184 -10.53 -8.81 26.44
CA THR A 184 -9.34 -8.39 25.68
C THR A 184 -9.41 -6.90 25.40
N THR A 185 -8.27 -6.25 25.34
CA THR A 185 -8.13 -4.82 24.99
C THR A 185 -7.36 -4.65 23.68
N ILE A 186 -7.36 -3.44 23.13
CA ILE A 186 -6.51 -3.13 21.98
C ILE A 186 -5.03 -3.17 22.39
N ASP A 187 -4.73 -2.85 23.66
CA ASP A 187 -3.38 -2.88 24.21
C ASP A 187 -2.80 -4.29 24.17
N ASP A 188 -3.62 -5.34 24.45
CA ASP A 188 -3.22 -6.75 24.31
C ASP A 188 -2.83 -7.12 22.85
N ALA A 189 -3.14 -6.29 21.90
CA ALA A 189 -2.74 -6.46 20.50
C ALA A 189 -1.46 -5.71 20.14
N MET A 190 -1.00 -4.80 21.01
CA MET A 190 0.18 -3.97 20.83
C MET A 190 1.39 -4.43 21.62
N ASP A 191 1.19 -5.26 22.66
CA ASP A 191 2.21 -5.93 23.46
C ASP A 191 2.67 -7.25 22.79
#